data_567d19f66c23031620b333e92db4c0e0
#
_entry.id   567d19f66c23031620b333e92db4c0e0
#
_cell.length_a   1.000
_cell.length_b   1.000
_cell.length_c   1.000
_cell.angle_alpha   90.00
_cell.angle_beta   90.00
_cell.angle_gamma   90.00
#
_symmetry.space_group_name_H-M   'P 1'
#
loop_
_entity.id
_entity.type
_entity.pdbx_description
1 polymer ?
#
loop_
_entity_poly.entity_id
_entity_poly.type
_entity_poly.pdbx_seq_one_letter_code
_entity_poly.pdbx_strand_id
1 'polypeptide(L)'
;QIDREIQIKVLGNAIPDIIPEDFREEYGLMHRAEAFMAIHDPVDRKNFDNALQTLRYEEALICQTALVKSRDASRKSKATACPETRLKDDFIASLPFALTNGQQQVIADLSADMAHDYPMQRLLQGEVGSGKTVVAVAAMMQAVGSGGQAVLVAPTQVLAEQHYASISTMVSKLGKSDANSSDN
;
A
#
# COMPACT_ATOMS: atom_id res chain seq x y z
N GLN A 1 20.89 -32.91 -33.89
CA GLN A 1 20.20 -32.47 -32.67
C GLN A 1 21.27 -31.97 -31.71
N ILE A 2 21.27 -30.69 -31.39
CA ILE A 2 22.13 -30.12 -30.34
C ILE A 2 21.63 -30.66 -29.00
N ASP A 3 22.56 -31.21 -28.20
CA ASP A 3 22.24 -31.76 -26.92
C ASP A 3 21.57 -30.67 -26.02
N ARG A 4 20.48 -31.01 -25.33
CA ARG A 4 19.73 -30.10 -24.50
C ARG A 4 20.60 -29.47 -23.40
N GLU A 5 21.55 -30.22 -22.84
CA GLU A 5 22.51 -29.72 -21.87
C GLU A 5 23.41 -28.61 -22.45
N ILE A 6 23.82 -28.76 -23.69
CA ILE A 6 24.63 -27.75 -24.40
C ILE A 6 23.78 -26.49 -24.65
N GLN A 7 22.50 -26.65 -25.01
CA GLN A 7 21.58 -25.54 -25.21
C GLN A 7 21.37 -24.76 -23.88
N ILE A 8 21.11 -25.45 -22.77
CA ILE A 8 20.97 -24.84 -21.46
C ILE A 8 22.23 -24.07 -21.05
N LYS A 9 23.41 -24.65 -21.29
CA LYS A 9 24.70 -24.03 -20.96
C LYS A 9 24.99 -22.79 -21.80
N VAL A 10 24.68 -22.83 -23.11
CA VAL A 10 24.83 -21.68 -24.00
C VAL A 10 23.85 -20.57 -23.65
N LEU A 11 22.60 -20.90 -23.40
CA LEU A 11 21.57 -19.94 -22.99
C LEU A 11 21.81 -19.39 -21.56
N GLY A 12 22.35 -20.21 -20.65
CA GLY A 12 22.69 -19.78 -19.29
C GLY A 12 23.74 -18.66 -19.28
N ASN A 13 24.68 -18.68 -20.23
CA ASN A 13 25.65 -17.59 -20.39
C ASN A 13 25.05 -16.33 -21.02
N ALA A 14 23.97 -16.47 -21.82
CA ALA A 14 23.30 -15.37 -22.49
C ALA A 14 22.12 -14.79 -21.66
N ILE A 15 21.54 -15.60 -20.79
CA ILE A 15 20.37 -15.25 -19.97
C ILE A 15 20.74 -15.48 -18.49
N PRO A 16 21.32 -14.47 -17.81
CA PRO A 16 21.73 -14.61 -16.41
C PRO A 16 20.52 -14.75 -15.49
N ASP A 17 20.70 -15.47 -14.41
CA ASP A 17 19.73 -15.57 -13.33
C ASP A 17 19.56 -14.21 -12.62
N ILE A 18 18.33 -13.85 -12.33
CA ILE A 18 17.97 -12.67 -11.53
C ILE A 18 17.81 -13.05 -10.05
N ILE A 19 17.34 -14.29 -9.81
CA ILE A 19 17.12 -14.81 -8.48
C ILE A 19 18.46 -15.36 -7.95
N PRO A 20 18.93 -14.95 -6.76
CA PRO A 20 20.13 -15.49 -6.12
C PRO A 20 20.04 -17.01 -5.93
N GLU A 21 21.21 -17.67 -5.94
CA GLU A 21 21.29 -19.13 -5.92
C GLU A 21 20.71 -19.75 -4.65
N ASP A 22 21.00 -19.17 -3.51
CA ASP A 22 20.46 -19.57 -2.19
C ASP A 22 18.92 -19.56 -2.17
N PHE A 23 18.30 -18.56 -2.75
CA PHE A 23 16.84 -18.49 -2.89
C PHE A 23 16.30 -19.49 -3.91
N ARG A 24 16.99 -19.71 -5.03
CA ARG A 24 16.55 -20.72 -6.00
C ARG A 24 16.54 -22.12 -5.40
N GLU A 25 17.57 -22.47 -4.64
CA GLU A 25 17.64 -23.76 -3.93
C GLU A 25 16.56 -23.88 -2.85
N GLU A 26 16.36 -22.85 -2.02
CA GLU A 26 15.36 -22.83 -0.96
C GLU A 26 13.92 -23.03 -1.48
N TYR A 27 13.58 -22.39 -2.59
CA TYR A 27 12.22 -22.43 -3.18
C TYR A 27 12.08 -23.43 -4.33
N GLY A 28 13.10 -24.22 -4.63
CA GLY A 28 13.09 -25.22 -5.70
C GLY A 28 12.86 -24.63 -7.09
N LEU A 29 13.43 -23.45 -7.34
CA LEU A 29 13.29 -22.74 -8.60
C LEU A 29 14.39 -23.15 -9.60
N MET A 30 14.03 -23.17 -10.88
CA MET A 30 14.95 -23.51 -11.96
C MET A 30 15.88 -22.33 -12.28
N HIS A 31 16.97 -22.61 -13.00
CA HIS A 31 17.74 -21.56 -13.69
C HIS A 31 16.85 -20.87 -14.74
N ARG A 32 17.01 -19.55 -14.89
CA ARG A 32 16.20 -18.75 -15.81
C ARG A 32 16.22 -19.27 -17.24
N ALA A 33 17.41 -19.59 -17.74
CA ALA A 33 17.57 -20.16 -19.10
C ALA A 33 16.84 -21.51 -19.25
N GLU A 34 16.91 -22.35 -18.22
CA GLU A 34 16.21 -23.63 -18.18
C GLU A 34 14.69 -23.44 -18.13
N ALA A 35 14.21 -22.49 -17.34
CA ALA A 35 12.78 -22.14 -17.26
C ALA A 35 12.23 -21.66 -18.61
N PHE A 36 12.97 -20.80 -19.32
CA PHE A 36 12.59 -20.40 -20.69
C PHE A 36 12.52 -21.55 -21.67
N MET A 37 13.44 -22.50 -21.60
CA MET A 37 13.38 -23.69 -22.46
C MET A 37 12.18 -24.57 -22.08
N ALA A 38 11.98 -24.83 -20.80
CA ALA A 38 10.94 -25.72 -20.32
C ALA A 38 9.53 -25.18 -20.53
N ILE A 39 9.33 -23.86 -20.62
CA ILE A 39 8.02 -23.29 -20.94
C ILE A 39 7.62 -23.53 -22.40
N HIS A 40 8.58 -23.58 -23.31
CA HIS A 40 8.36 -23.75 -24.76
C HIS A 40 8.47 -25.20 -25.22
N ASP A 41 9.37 -25.99 -24.61
CA ASP A 41 9.63 -27.39 -24.93
C ASP A 41 9.79 -28.20 -23.63
N PRO A 42 8.68 -28.43 -22.90
CA PRO A 42 8.71 -29.18 -21.65
C PRO A 42 8.94 -30.67 -21.88
N VAL A 43 9.72 -31.30 -21.01
CA VAL A 43 9.89 -32.75 -20.99
C VAL A 43 8.61 -33.46 -20.52
N ASP A 44 7.97 -32.89 -19.51
CA ASP A 44 6.72 -33.35 -18.92
C ASP A 44 5.92 -32.18 -18.29
N ARG A 45 4.75 -32.51 -17.77
CA ARG A 45 3.89 -31.51 -17.12
C ARG A 45 4.55 -30.87 -15.89
N LYS A 46 5.27 -31.63 -15.09
CA LYS A 46 5.96 -31.12 -13.88
C LYS A 46 7.06 -30.14 -14.27
N ASN A 47 7.82 -30.44 -15.32
CA ASN A 47 8.85 -29.55 -15.85
C ASN A 47 8.26 -28.18 -16.29
N PHE A 48 7.10 -28.23 -16.97
CA PHE A 48 6.37 -27.01 -17.36
C PHE A 48 5.90 -26.20 -16.13
N ASP A 49 5.29 -26.89 -15.16
CA ASP A 49 4.75 -26.22 -13.98
C ASP A 49 5.86 -25.58 -13.13
N ASN A 50 7.02 -26.23 -12.99
CA ASN A 50 8.20 -25.67 -12.32
C ASN A 50 8.78 -24.45 -13.07
N ALA A 51 8.83 -24.51 -14.38
CA ALA A 51 9.26 -23.38 -15.21
C ALA A 51 8.33 -22.19 -15.04
N LEU A 52 7.01 -22.43 -15.08
CA LEU A 52 6.01 -21.40 -14.88
C LEU A 52 6.09 -20.78 -13.47
N GLN A 53 6.32 -21.58 -12.45
CA GLN A 53 6.53 -21.12 -11.07
C GLN A 53 7.76 -20.21 -10.99
N THR A 54 8.89 -20.61 -11.59
CA THR A 54 10.12 -19.84 -11.59
C THR A 54 9.93 -18.48 -12.26
N LEU A 55 9.32 -18.43 -13.44
CA LEU A 55 9.10 -17.16 -14.16
C LEU A 55 8.12 -16.24 -13.43
N ARG A 56 7.07 -16.78 -12.80
CA ARG A 56 6.15 -16.00 -11.96
C ARG A 56 6.82 -15.44 -10.73
N TYR A 57 7.69 -16.22 -10.08
CA TYR A 57 8.47 -15.75 -8.93
C TYR A 57 9.40 -14.62 -9.33
N GLU A 58 10.07 -14.75 -10.46
CA GLU A 58 10.98 -13.74 -10.99
C GLU A 58 10.24 -12.43 -11.30
N GLU A 59 9.10 -12.50 -11.98
CA GLU A 59 8.25 -11.33 -12.26
C GLU A 59 7.82 -10.63 -10.97
N ALA A 60 7.34 -11.40 -9.99
CA ALA A 60 6.96 -10.87 -8.68
C ALA A 60 8.14 -10.22 -7.96
N LEU A 61 9.33 -10.82 -7.99
CA LEU A 61 10.54 -10.27 -7.38
C LEU A 61 10.93 -8.93 -8.01
N ILE A 62 10.91 -8.83 -9.34
CA ILE A 62 11.19 -7.59 -10.06
C ILE A 62 10.20 -6.49 -9.66
N CYS A 63 8.90 -6.80 -9.68
CA CYS A 63 7.86 -5.86 -9.30
C CYS A 63 8.00 -5.40 -7.85
N GLN A 64 8.20 -6.33 -6.91
CA GLN A 64 8.37 -6.00 -5.49
C GLN A 64 9.64 -5.19 -5.24
N THR A 65 10.75 -5.52 -5.92
CA THR A 65 12.00 -4.76 -5.82
C THR A 65 11.83 -3.33 -6.30
N ALA A 66 11.10 -3.12 -7.41
CA ALA A 66 10.79 -1.78 -7.92
C ALA A 66 9.94 -0.98 -6.92
N LEU A 67 8.93 -1.61 -6.31
CA LEU A 67 8.09 -0.97 -5.29
C LEU A 67 8.87 -0.61 -4.03
N VAL A 68 9.75 -1.49 -3.54
CA VAL A 68 10.61 -1.22 -2.37
C VAL A 68 11.55 -0.05 -2.67
N LYS A 69 12.22 -0.06 -3.83
CA LYS A 69 13.09 1.06 -4.26
C LYS A 69 12.34 2.39 -4.35
N SER A 70 11.12 2.39 -4.89
CA SER A 70 10.27 3.58 -4.96
C SER A 70 9.89 4.09 -3.56
N ARG A 71 9.55 3.18 -2.65
CA ARG A 71 9.24 3.49 -1.26
C ARG A 71 10.46 4.07 -0.52
N ASP A 72 11.64 3.48 -0.70
CA ASP A 72 12.88 3.96 -0.09
C ASP A 72 13.27 5.35 -0.65
N ALA A 73 13.05 5.59 -1.94
CA ALA A 73 13.25 6.91 -2.53
C ALA A 73 12.30 7.96 -1.92
N SER A 74 11.03 7.62 -1.71
CA SER A 74 10.06 8.50 -1.07
C SER A 74 10.44 8.82 0.39
N ARG A 75 10.96 7.84 1.13
CA ARG A 75 11.42 8.03 2.53
C ARG A 75 12.63 8.95 2.67
N LYS A 76 13.40 9.14 1.59
CA LYS A 76 14.51 10.12 1.56
C LYS A 76 14.03 11.56 1.37
N SER A 77 12.80 11.75 0.93
CA SER A 77 12.19 13.08 0.84
C SER A 77 11.77 13.55 2.23
N LYS A 78 11.94 14.84 2.52
CA LYS A 78 11.46 15.42 3.78
C LYS A 78 9.99 15.81 3.67
N ALA A 79 9.24 15.59 4.74
CA ALA A 79 7.89 16.09 4.92
C ALA A 79 7.73 16.72 6.31
N THR A 80 6.71 17.54 6.47
CA THR A 80 6.35 18.05 7.79
C THR A 80 5.65 16.93 8.57
N ALA A 81 6.21 16.56 9.70
CA ALA A 81 5.57 15.60 10.59
C ALA A 81 4.24 16.13 11.10
N CYS A 82 3.23 15.30 11.06
CA CYS A 82 1.91 15.58 11.61
C CYS A 82 1.67 14.64 12.82
N PRO A 83 2.12 14.99 14.02
CA PRO A 83 1.92 14.17 15.21
C PRO A 83 0.43 14.04 15.55
N GLU A 84 0.09 13.10 16.43
CA GLU A 84 -1.27 12.95 16.91
C GLU A 84 -1.78 14.23 17.59
N THR A 85 -3.04 14.56 17.32
CA THR A 85 -3.64 15.80 17.82
C THR A 85 -5.01 15.54 18.44
N ARG A 86 -5.35 16.38 19.40
CA ARG A 86 -6.68 16.34 20.04
C ARG A 86 -7.82 16.49 19.02
N LEU A 87 -7.63 17.27 17.95
CA LEU A 87 -8.66 17.47 16.93
C LEU A 87 -9.10 16.17 16.25
N LYS A 88 -8.15 15.25 16.01
CA LYS A 88 -8.47 13.90 15.49
C LYS A 88 -9.32 13.12 16.49
N ASP A 89 -8.94 13.13 17.76
CA ASP A 89 -9.63 12.39 18.81
C ASP A 89 -11.04 12.96 19.07
N ASP A 90 -11.18 14.28 19.11
CA ASP A 90 -12.46 14.98 19.23
C ASP A 90 -13.37 14.65 18.03
N PHE A 91 -12.81 14.57 16.80
CA PHE A 91 -13.55 14.13 15.63
C PHE A 91 -14.06 12.69 15.78
N ILE A 92 -13.22 11.76 16.20
CA ILE A 92 -13.60 10.36 16.39
C ILE A 92 -14.70 10.27 17.48
N ALA A 93 -14.54 10.99 18.57
CA ALA A 93 -15.53 11.03 19.66
C ALA A 93 -16.88 11.64 19.23
N SER A 94 -16.90 12.55 18.25
CA SER A 94 -18.12 13.21 17.75
C SER A 94 -18.94 12.35 16.77
N LEU A 95 -18.41 11.20 16.34
CA LEU A 95 -19.11 10.33 15.39
C LEU A 95 -20.37 9.73 16.03
N PRO A 96 -21.49 9.61 15.29
CA PRO A 96 -22.74 9.05 15.78
C PRO A 96 -22.72 7.50 15.86
N PHE A 97 -21.59 6.88 15.62
CA PHE A 97 -21.37 5.43 15.63
C PHE A 97 -19.96 5.10 16.11
N ALA A 98 -19.78 3.89 16.64
CA ALA A 98 -18.46 3.40 17.01
C ALA A 98 -17.69 2.92 15.77
N LEU A 99 -16.39 3.22 15.73
CA LEU A 99 -15.50 2.67 14.72
C LEU A 99 -15.32 1.16 14.91
N THR A 100 -15.24 0.43 13.81
CA THR A 100 -14.88 -1.00 13.85
C THR A 100 -13.42 -1.17 14.25
N ASN A 101 -13.04 -2.34 14.75
CA ASN A 101 -11.65 -2.65 15.11
C ASN A 101 -10.70 -2.43 13.92
N GLY A 102 -11.12 -2.81 12.71
CA GLY A 102 -10.33 -2.59 11.50
C GLY A 102 -10.10 -1.11 11.18
N GLN A 103 -11.14 -0.27 11.33
CA GLN A 103 -11.02 1.18 11.14
C GLN A 103 -10.10 1.80 12.19
N GLN A 104 -10.22 1.40 13.46
CA GLN A 104 -9.35 1.88 14.55
C GLN A 104 -7.89 1.52 14.27
N GLN A 105 -7.62 0.28 13.87
CA GLN A 105 -6.26 -0.17 13.54
C GLN A 105 -5.67 0.63 12.37
N VAL A 106 -6.43 0.82 11.30
CA VAL A 106 -5.96 1.59 10.14
C VAL A 106 -5.72 3.06 10.49
N ILE A 107 -6.57 3.67 11.31
CA ILE A 107 -6.36 5.04 11.78
C ILE A 107 -5.08 5.14 12.63
N ALA A 108 -4.82 4.17 13.50
CA ALA A 108 -3.59 4.12 14.28
C ALA A 108 -2.35 3.98 13.39
N ASP A 109 -2.39 3.10 12.39
CA ASP A 109 -1.30 2.93 11.42
C ASP A 109 -1.03 4.21 10.61
N LEU A 110 -2.08 4.88 10.13
CA LEU A 110 -1.96 6.16 9.42
C LEU A 110 -1.40 7.25 10.34
N SER A 111 -1.87 7.32 11.58
CA SER A 111 -1.41 8.30 12.57
C SER A 111 0.08 8.15 12.85
N ALA A 112 0.55 6.91 13.02
CA ALA A 112 1.96 6.62 13.23
C ALA A 112 2.81 7.01 12.01
N ASP A 113 2.35 6.68 10.81
CA ASP A 113 3.06 7.03 9.58
C ASP A 113 3.13 8.56 9.36
N MET A 114 2.04 9.29 9.63
CA MET A 114 2.00 10.76 9.50
C MET A 114 2.87 11.49 10.51
N ALA A 115 3.23 10.86 11.62
CA ALA A 115 4.12 11.42 12.62
C ALA A 115 5.59 11.45 12.21
N HIS A 116 5.96 10.79 11.09
CA HIS A 116 7.33 10.80 10.58
C HIS A 116 7.64 12.07 9.77
N ASP A 117 8.92 12.36 9.59
CA ASP A 117 9.43 13.49 8.80
C ASP A 117 9.62 13.19 7.30
N TYR A 118 9.00 12.11 6.81
CA TYR A 118 8.97 11.71 5.41
C TYR A 118 7.53 11.50 4.93
N PRO A 119 7.26 11.64 3.60
CA PRO A 119 5.92 11.53 3.05
C PRO A 119 5.30 10.15 3.27
N MET A 120 4.10 10.11 3.83
CA MET A 120 3.28 8.89 3.87
C MET A 120 2.65 8.62 2.51
N GLN A 121 2.72 7.35 2.06
CA GLN A 121 2.00 6.86 0.88
C GLN A 121 1.28 5.57 1.25
N ARG A 122 -0.04 5.63 1.37
CA ARG A 122 -0.89 4.49 1.75
C ARG A 122 -2.05 4.31 0.79
N LEU A 123 -2.31 3.07 0.41
CA LEU A 123 -3.52 2.68 -0.29
C LEU A 123 -4.51 2.13 0.73
N LEU A 124 -5.66 2.80 0.87
CA LEU A 124 -6.75 2.34 1.73
C LEU A 124 -7.72 1.49 0.90
N GLN A 125 -7.72 0.19 1.13
CA GLN A 125 -8.63 -0.76 0.49
C GLN A 125 -9.78 -1.16 1.42
N GLY A 126 -10.94 -1.41 0.83
CA GLY A 126 -12.12 -1.91 1.52
C GLY A 126 -13.31 -1.92 0.58
N GLU A 127 -14.35 -2.65 0.94
CA GLU A 127 -15.60 -2.73 0.18
C GLU A 127 -16.34 -1.39 0.16
N VAL A 128 -17.30 -1.25 -0.75
CA VAL A 128 -18.20 -0.09 -0.78
C VAL A 128 -18.98 -0.05 0.53
N GLY A 129 -19.03 1.12 1.18
CA GLY A 129 -19.70 1.28 2.47
C GLY A 129 -18.86 0.89 3.71
N SER A 130 -17.61 0.44 3.55
CA SER A 130 -16.73 0.08 4.68
C SER A 130 -16.27 1.28 5.54
N GLY A 131 -16.68 2.51 5.20
CA GLY A 131 -16.33 3.71 5.96
C GLY A 131 -14.95 4.27 5.66
N LYS A 132 -14.39 4.03 4.47
CA LYS A 132 -13.10 4.61 4.05
C LYS A 132 -13.03 6.14 4.21
N THR A 133 -14.13 6.83 3.98
CA THR A 133 -14.22 8.28 4.10
C THR A 133 -13.97 8.75 5.54
N VAL A 134 -14.50 8.07 6.54
CA VAL A 134 -14.28 8.46 7.95
C VAL A 134 -12.82 8.27 8.35
N VAL A 135 -12.16 7.23 7.85
CA VAL A 135 -10.72 6.99 8.07
C VAL A 135 -9.89 8.10 7.42
N ALA A 136 -10.22 8.49 6.18
CA ALA A 136 -9.56 9.59 5.49
C ALA A 136 -9.75 10.92 6.22
N VAL A 137 -10.97 11.22 6.71
CA VAL A 137 -11.24 12.44 7.46
C VAL A 137 -10.48 12.45 8.80
N ALA A 138 -10.34 11.32 9.50
CA ALA A 138 -9.54 11.24 10.72
C ALA A 138 -8.06 11.62 10.46
N ALA A 139 -7.47 11.13 9.36
CA ALA A 139 -6.14 11.53 8.92
C ALA A 139 -6.05 13.03 8.56
N MET A 140 -7.08 13.57 7.87
CA MET A 140 -7.17 15.00 7.58
C MET A 140 -7.23 15.85 8.85
N MET A 141 -7.98 15.40 9.86
CA MET A 141 -8.06 16.10 11.18
C MET A 141 -6.72 16.10 11.90
N GLN A 142 -5.93 15.04 11.79
CA GLN A 142 -4.57 15.02 12.33
C GLN A 142 -3.67 16.06 11.63
N ALA A 143 -3.70 16.13 10.30
CA ALA A 143 -2.93 17.12 9.55
C ALA A 143 -3.33 18.56 9.90
N VAL A 144 -4.64 18.84 9.97
CA VAL A 144 -5.16 20.16 10.31
C VAL A 144 -4.83 20.52 11.76
N GLY A 145 -4.97 19.58 12.69
CA GLY A 145 -4.62 19.77 14.09
C GLY A 145 -3.14 20.02 14.32
N SER A 146 -2.27 19.58 13.41
CA SER A 146 -0.83 19.87 13.39
C SER A 146 -0.49 21.20 12.71
N GLY A 147 -1.48 22.00 12.34
CA GLY A 147 -1.30 23.33 11.68
C GLY A 147 -1.15 23.25 10.16
N GLY A 148 -1.36 22.08 9.57
CA GLY A 148 -1.34 21.86 8.13
C GLY A 148 -2.70 22.11 7.45
N GLN A 149 -2.75 21.80 6.15
CA GLN A 149 -3.97 21.80 5.36
C GLN A 149 -4.20 20.41 4.77
N ALA A 150 -5.45 20.02 4.62
CA ALA A 150 -5.82 18.76 4.01
C ALA A 150 -6.68 18.99 2.76
N VAL A 151 -6.43 18.21 1.71
CA VAL A 151 -7.16 18.28 0.45
C VAL A 151 -7.64 16.88 0.07
N LEU A 152 -8.91 16.76 -0.29
CA LEU A 152 -9.49 15.57 -0.88
C LEU A 152 -9.72 15.81 -2.37
N VAL A 153 -9.13 14.97 -3.21
CA VAL A 153 -9.31 15.00 -4.66
C VAL A 153 -10.23 13.88 -5.08
N ALA A 154 -11.22 14.17 -5.90
CA ALA A 154 -12.13 13.21 -6.47
C ALA A 154 -12.07 13.23 -8.00
N PRO A 155 -12.29 12.10 -8.70
CA PRO A 155 -12.18 12.02 -10.15
C PRO A 155 -13.25 12.75 -10.93
N THR A 156 -14.39 13.06 -10.29
CA THR A 156 -15.53 13.77 -10.92
C THR A 156 -16.10 14.82 -9.98
N GLN A 157 -16.72 15.85 -10.55
CA GLN A 157 -17.43 16.90 -9.81
C GLN A 157 -18.51 16.32 -8.89
N VAL A 158 -19.31 15.38 -9.38
CA VAL A 158 -20.40 14.75 -8.60
C VAL A 158 -19.85 14.06 -7.35
N LEU A 159 -18.74 13.33 -7.47
CA LEU A 159 -18.10 12.67 -6.32
C LEU A 159 -17.48 13.70 -5.35
N ALA A 160 -16.90 14.80 -5.87
CA ALA A 160 -16.38 15.86 -5.03
C ALA A 160 -17.50 16.52 -4.20
N GLU A 161 -18.65 16.82 -4.82
CA GLU A 161 -19.82 17.37 -4.14
C GLU A 161 -20.40 16.41 -3.08
N GLN A 162 -20.48 15.11 -3.39
CA GLN A 162 -20.92 14.09 -2.45
C GLN A 162 -19.95 13.98 -1.24
N HIS A 163 -18.65 13.99 -1.49
CA HIS A 163 -17.64 13.99 -0.41
C HIS A 163 -17.73 15.25 0.43
N TYR A 164 -17.88 16.43 -0.20
CA TYR A 164 -18.05 17.70 0.49
C TYR A 164 -19.26 17.67 1.43
N ALA A 165 -20.44 17.27 0.96
CA ALA A 165 -21.64 17.19 1.77
C ALA A 165 -21.49 16.21 2.95
N SER A 166 -20.93 15.04 2.68
CA SER A 166 -20.69 14.02 3.71
C SER A 166 -19.70 14.49 4.77
N ILE A 167 -18.56 15.04 4.36
CA ILE A 167 -17.50 15.51 5.27
C ILE A 167 -17.99 16.71 6.07
N SER A 168 -18.66 17.68 5.42
CA SER A 168 -19.24 18.84 6.11
C SER A 168 -20.21 18.42 7.23
N THR A 169 -21.02 17.38 6.99
CA THR A 169 -21.93 16.83 8.00
C THR A 169 -21.15 16.20 9.16
N MET A 170 -20.07 15.47 8.88
CA MET A 170 -19.25 14.82 9.90
C MET A 170 -18.53 15.85 10.78
N VAL A 171 -17.95 16.90 10.20
CA VAL A 171 -17.17 17.89 10.94
C VAL A 171 -18.01 18.98 11.59
N SER A 172 -19.26 19.17 11.18
CA SER A 172 -20.16 20.21 11.73
C SER A 172 -20.44 20.05 13.24
N LYS A 173 -20.16 18.90 13.80
CA LYS A 173 -20.33 18.59 15.21
C LYS A 173 -19.11 18.94 16.08
N LEU A 174 -17.94 19.14 15.45
CA LEU A 174 -16.69 19.44 16.15
C LEU A 174 -16.70 20.81 16.88
N GLY A 175 -17.51 21.76 16.47
CA GLY A 175 -17.57 23.10 17.05
C GLY A 175 -18.63 23.29 18.14
N LYS A 176 -19.39 22.24 18.48
CA LYS A 176 -20.52 22.36 19.43
C LYS A 176 -20.23 21.88 20.84
N SER A 177 -19.10 21.23 21.09
CA SER A 177 -18.73 20.73 22.43
C SER A 177 -18.19 21.83 23.37
N ASP A 178 -17.65 22.93 22.86
CA ASP A 178 -17.06 23.99 23.70
C ASP A 178 -18.08 25.05 24.15
N ALA A 179 -19.28 25.06 23.57
CA ALA A 179 -20.31 26.05 23.92
C ALA A 179 -21.14 25.72 25.19
N ASN A 180 -21.03 24.48 25.69
CA ASN A 180 -21.83 24.04 26.87
C ASN A 180 -21.00 23.89 28.15
N SER A 181 -19.71 24.31 28.18
CA SER A 181 -18.89 24.22 29.41
C SER A 181 -18.67 25.54 30.13
N SER A 182 -19.36 26.62 29.75
CA SER A 182 -19.17 27.94 30.38
C SER A 182 -20.36 28.46 31.15
N ASP A 183 -21.34 27.60 31.49
CA ASP A 183 -22.41 27.96 32.46
C ASP A 183 -22.56 26.84 33.48
N ASN A 184 -21.73 26.92 34.53
CA ASN A 184 -22.06 26.49 35.92
C ASN A 184 -21.01 27.05 36.89
#